data_d2a9912da6651bdc3e2176733d24aa21
#
_entry.id   d2a9912da6651bdc3e2176733d24aa21
#
_cell.length_a   1.000
_cell.length_b   1.000
_cell.length_c   1.000
_cell.angle_alpha   90.00
_cell.angle_beta   90.00
_cell.angle_gamma   90.00
#
_symmetry.space_group_name_H-M   'P 1'
#
loop_
_entity.id
_entity.type
_entity.pdbx_description
1 polymer ?
#
loop_
_entity_poly.entity_id
_entity_poly.type
_entity_poly.pdbx_seq_one_letter_code
_entity_poly.pdbx_strand_id
1 'polypeptide(L)'
;RRQRQMCIRDRIQIPSVGISYPIVQGPDNDYYLHYDISQNEAWSGAIYLDYRNDRSLDEQHFTIYGHHMNDGSMFANLLKYDDPEFYQKNQDNFNNYIYIYQKGRVLVYQIFSVVDTYYDSDPESFLVLISDDGTKKSYLNHMRQKQLYETGYFAEPNDRLLTLYTCQSDSTSKERHMVHAKLITEISN
;
A
#
# COMPACT_ATOMS: atom_id res chain seq x y z
N ARG A 1 -4.32 21.52 25.47
CA ARG A 1 -3.87 20.57 24.42
C ARG A 1 -5.13 19.85 23.96
N ARG A 2 -5.64 20.16 22.76
CA ARG A 2 -6.74 19.40 22.14
C ARG A 2 -6.17 18.03 21.78
N GLN A 3 -6.58 16.99 22.49
CA GLN A 3 -6.45 15.60 22.06
C GLN A 3 -7.16 15.51 20.70
N ARG A 4 -6.39 15.43 19.61
CA ARG A 4 -6.96 15.08 18.32
C ARG A 4 -7.39 13.63 18.43
N GLN A 5 -8.68 13.42 18.62
CA GLN A 5 -9.31 12.11 18.55
C GLN A 5 -8.95 11.50 17.20
N MET A 6 -8.06 10.51 17.22
CA MET A 6 -7.77 9.71 16.05
C MET A 6 -8.97 8.83 15.78
N CYS A 7 -9.75 9.22 14.79
CA CYS A 7 -10.78 8.36 14.27
C CYS A 7 -10.12 7.33 13.33
N ILE A 8 -10.08 6.06 13.73
CA ILE A 8 -9.98 4.94 12.81
C ILE A 8 -11.17 5.12 11.86
N ARG A 9 -10.90 5.52 10.62
CA ARG A 9 -11.96 5.76 9.61
C ARG A 9 -11.96 4.73 8.53
N ASP A 10 -10.80 4.15 8.25
CA ASP A 10 -10.56 3.33 7.08
C ASP A 10 -9.99 1.98 7.51
N ARG A 11 -10.25 0.96 6.70
CA ARG A 11 -9.74 -0.39 6.91
C ARG A 11 -9.27 -0.96 5.58
N ILE A 12 -8.07 -1.53 5.55
CA ILE A 12 -7.58 -2.30 4.42
C ILE A 12 -7.89 -3.79 4.62
N GLN A 13 -8.28 -4.44 3.52
CA GLN A 13 -8.42 -5.90 3.47
C GLN A 13 -7.86 -6.44 2.16
N ILE A 14 -7.05 -7.51 2.24
CA ILE A 14 -6.51 -8.25 1.11
C ILE A 14 -6.70 -9.75 1.41
N PRO A 15 -7.75 -10.39 0.86
CA PRO A 15 -8.14 -11.75 1.25
C PRO A 15 -7.07 -12.80 1.00
N SER A 16 -6.38 -12.77 -0.16
CA SER A 16 -5.38 -13.79 -0.54
C SER A 16 -4.22 -13.92 0.45
N VAL A 17 -3.83 -12.81 1.07
CA VAL A 17 -2.72 -12.76 2.04
C VAL A 17 -3.17 -12.59 3.48
N GLY A 18 -4.49 -12.57 3.74
CA GLY A 18 -5.07 -12.48 5.08
C GLY A 18 -4.83 -11.14 5.78
N ILE A 19 -4.55 -10.07 5.03
CA ILE A 19 -4.39 -8.72 5.59
C ILE A 19 -5.76 -8.13 5.88
N SER A 20 -5.97 -7.65 7.11
CA SER A 20 -7.19 -6.97 7.55
C SER A 20 -6.91 -6.06 8.74
N TYR A 21 -6.54 -4.79 8.46
CA TYR A 21 -6.11 -3.83 9.46
C TYR A 21 -6.80 -2.47 9.33
N PRO A 22 -7.01 -1.74 10.44
CA PRO A 22 -7.37 -0.32 10.35
C PRO A 22 -6.20 0.47 9.74
N ILE A 23 -6.54 1.54 9.01
CA ILE A 23 -5.58 2.51 8.48
C ILE A 23 -5.65 3.76 9.33
N VAL A 24 -4.50 4.22 9.78
CA VAL A 24 -4.35 5.48 10.51
C VAL A 24 -3.47 6.46 9.73
N GLN A 25 -3.42 7.73 10.15
CA GLN A 25 -2.49 8.71 9.57
C GLN A 25 -1.95 9.61 10.66
N GLY A 26 -0.63 9.70 10.73
CA GLY A 26 0.12 10.50 11.70
C GLY A 26 0.42 11.93 11.23
N PRO A 27 1.12 12.69 12.09
CA PRO A 27 1.67 13.99 11.71
C PRO A 27 2.86 13.88 10.75
N ASP A 28 3.49 12.72 10.71
CA ASP A 28 4.63 12.33 9.89
C ASP A 28 4.61 10.81 9.64
N ASN A 29 5.58 10.28 8.90
CA ASN A 29 5.70 8.84 8.63
C ASN A 29 6.50 8.07 9.69
N ASP A 30 7.05 8.74 10.70
CA ASP A 30 7.82 8.12 11.77
C ASP A 30 6.94 7.66 12.94
N TYR A 31 5.88 8.42 13.26
CA TYR A 31 5.04 8.19 14.45
C TYR A 31 4.49 6.76 14.48
N TYR A 32 3.81 6.30 13.42
CA TYR A 32 3.19 4.96 13.37
C TYR A 32 4.14 3.82 13.03
N LEU A 33 5.41 4.10 12.83
CA LEU A 33 6.44 3.06 12.87
C LEU A 33 6.65 2.53 14.29
N HIS A 34 6.33 3.33 15.32
CA HIS A 34 6.67 3.03 16.71
C HIS A 34 5.45 2.97 17.65
N TYR A 35 4.27 3.37 17.18
CA TYR A 35 3.04 3.41 17.97
C TYR A 35 1.91 2.63 17.29
N ASP A 36 1.15 1.89 18.12
CA ASP A 36 -0.07 1.22 17.67
C ASP A 36 -1.23 2.20 17.46
N ILE A 37 -2.38 1.67 17.01
CA ILE A 37 -3.61 2.44 16.80
C ILE A 37 -4.18 3.07 18.10
N SER A 38 -3.77 2.58 19.25
CA SER A 38 -4.16 3.09 20.57
C SER A 38 -3.14 4.08 21.13
N GLN A 39 -2.12 4.44 20.34
CA GLN A 39 -1.02 5.35 20.71
C GLN A 39 -0.11 4.81 21.82
N ASN A 40 -0.03 3.50 22.01
CA ASN A 40 0.96 2.88 22.84
C ASN A 40 2.22 2.57 22.02
N GLU A 41 3.39 2.66 22.65
CA GLU A 41 4.62 2.18 22.03
C GLU A 41 4.47 0.70 21.65
N ALA A 42 4.73 0.38 20.41
CA ALA A 42 4.62 -0.96 19.85
C ALA A 42 5.63 -1.18 18.74
N TRP A 43 6.40 -2.22 18.82
CA TRP A 43 7.40 -2.59 17.80
C TRP A 43 6.75 -2.86 16.42
N SER A 44 5.52 -3.37 16.42
CA SER A 44 4.76 -3.62 15.19
C SER A 44 4.21 -2.35 14.53
N GLY A 45 4.20 -1.22 15.24
CA GLY A 45 3.59 0.01 14.77
C GLY A 45 2.10 -0.17 14.39
N ALA A 46 1.69 0.52 13.36
CA ALA A 46 0.35 0.42 12.76
C ALA A 46 0.45 0.36 11.22
N ILE A 47 -0.66 0.07 10.55
CA ILE A 47 -0.80 0.31 9.11
C ILE A 47 -1.22 1.75 8.91
N TYR A 48 -0.46 2.54 8.16
CA TYR A 48 -0.69 3.97 8.07
C TYR A 48 -0.54 4.54 6.66
N LEU A 49 -1.36 5.57 6.39
CA LEU A 49 -1.32 6.38 5.18
C LEU A 49 -0.17 7.39 5.28
N ASP A 50 0.53 7.63 4.17
CA ASP A 50 1.55 8.70 4.10
C ASP A 50 0.96 10.04 4.57
N TYR A 51 1.70 10.76 5.41
CA TYR A 51 1.23 12.01 6.02
C TYR A 51 0.96 13.12 4.99
N ARG A 52 1.55 13.03 3.79
CA ARG A 52 1.38 13.98 2.69
C ARG A 52 0.10 13.74 1.89
N ASN A 53 -0.43 12.52 1.93
CA ASN A 53 -1.66 12.18 1.24
C ASN A 53 -2.90 12.75 1.95
N ASP A 54 -3.94 13.08 1.18
CA ASP A 54 -5.22 13.48 1.72
C ASP A 54 -5.99 12.27 2.25
N ARG A 55 -6.61 12.44 3.40
CA ARG A 55 -7.41 11.39 4.07
C ARG A 55 -8.66 10.96 3.30
N SER A 56 -9.11 11.76 2.34
CA SER A 56 -10.25 11.36 1.49
C SER A 56 -9.91 10.18 0.59
N LEU A 57 -8.62 9.95 0.30
CA LEU A 57 -8.13 8.98 -0.68
C LEU A 57 -8.68 9.25 -2.11
N ASP A 58 -8.99 10.51 -2.42
CA ASP A 58 -9.46 10.93 -3.74
C ASP A 58 -8.32 11.38 -4.67
N GLU A 59 -7.09 11.41 -4.16
CA GLU A 59 -5.89 11.73 -4.92
C GLU A 59 -5.59 10.70 -6.01
N GLN A 60 -4.76 11.11 -6.97
CA GLN A 60 -4.32 10.27 -8.07
C GLN A 60 -3.40 9.13 -7.64
N HIS A 61 -2.70 9.28 -6.53
CA HIS A 61 -1.84 8.27 -5.94
C HIS A 61 -1.73 8.45 -4.44
N PHE A 62 -1.82 7.37 -3.69
CA PHE A 62 -1.54 7.36 -2.27
C PHE A 62 -0.77 6.11 -1.85
N THR A 63 -0.06 6.23 -0.73
CA THR A 63 0.82 5.18 -0.22
C THR A 63 0.44 4.79 1.20
N ILE A 64 0.34 3.49 1.44
CA ILE A 64 0.09 2.90 2.75
C ILE A 64 1.30 2.06 3.15
N TYR A 65 1.76 2.28 4.36
CA TYR A 65 2.92 1.62 4.96
C TYR A 65 2.51 0.61 6.02
N GLY A 66 3.31 -0.42 6.19
CA GLY A 66 3.21 -1.38 7.27
C GLY A 66 4.52 -2.12 7.48
N HIS A 67 4.81 -2.50 8.74
CA HIS A 67 5.99 -3.30 9.03
C HIS A 67 5.91 -4.70 8.43
N HIS A 68 7.08 -5.28 8.17
CA HIS A 68 7.27 -6.71 8.00
C HIS A 68 7.59 -7.32 9.35
N MET A 69 6.64 -8.08 9.91
CA MET A 69 6.82 -8.76 11.19
C MET A 69 7.13 -10.24 10.98
N ASN A 70 8.09 -10.77 11.76
CA ASN A 70 8.52 -12.16 11.64
C ASN A 70 7.42 -13.19 11.96
N ASP A 71 6.38 -12.79 12.68
CA ASP A 71 5.21 -13.62 12.98
C ASP A 71 4.16 -13.65 11.85
N GLY A 72 4.44 -12.98 10.73
CA GLY A 72 3.53 -12.88 9.58
C GLY A 72 2.45 -11.83 9.73
N SER A 73 2.46 -11.03 10.79
CA SER A 73 1.50 -9.93 10.97
C SER A 73 1.88 -8.68 10.17
N MET A 74 1.03 -7.66 10.24
CA MET A 74 1.13 -6.40 9.52
C MET A 74 1.21 -6.62 8.00
N PHE A 75 2.24 -6.12 7.32
CA PHE A 75 2.41 -6.29 5.86
C PHE A 75 3.39 -7.42 5.48
N ALA A 76 3.83 -8.23 6.43
CA ALA A 76 4.74 -9.33 6.15
C ALA A 76 4.22 -10.28 5.05
N ASN A 77 2.93 -10.57 5.06
CA ASN A 77 2.31 -11.46 4.09
C ASN A 77 2.22 -10.89 2.66
N LEU A 78 2.53 -9.59 2.44
CA LEU A 78 2.65 -9.06 1.07
C LEU A 78 3.76 -9.76 0.27
N LEU A 79 4.81 -10.24 0.94
CA LEU A 79 5.91 -10.96 0.29
C LEU A 79 5.47 -12.27 -0.38
N LYS A 80 4.27 -12.78 -0.10
CA LYS A 80 3.71 -13.91 -0.86
C LYS A 80 3.52 -13.58 -2.34
N TYR A 81 3.41 -12.29 -2.67
CA TYR A 81 3.31 -11.85 -4.05
C TYR A 81 4.65 -11.84 -4.80
N ASP A 82 5.79 -12.18 -4.17
CA ASP A 82 7.05 -12.44 -4.89
C ASP A 82 6.94 -13.68 -5.75
N ASP A 83 6.04 -14.58 -5.38
CA ASP A 83 5.76 -15.80 -6.14
C ASP A 83 4.66 -15.56 -7.20
N PRO A 84 4.99 -15.59 -8.50
CA PRO A 84 4.01 -15.43 -9.56
C PRO A 84 2.94 -16.51 -9.58
N GLU A 85 3.24 -17.73 -9.13
CA GLU A 85 2.27 -18.83 -9.06
C GLU A 85 1.22 -18.54 -7.97
N PHE A 86 1.66 -17.98 -6.83
CA PHE A 86 0.74 -17.52 -5.79
C PHE A 86 -0.21 -16.46 -6.32
N TYR A 87 0.32 -15.45 -7.04
CA TYR A 87 -0.49 -14.39 -7.63
C TYR A 87 -1.52 -14.97 -8.61
N GLN A 88 -1.10 -15.80 -9.56
CA GLN A 88 -1.97 -16.39 -10.58
C GLN A 88 -3.08 -17.26 -9.98
N LYS A 89 -2.75 -18.10 -9.00
CA LYS A 89 -3.71 -18.96 -8.31
C LYS A 89 -4.84 -18.17 -7.65
N ASN A 90 -4.57 -16.95 -7.17
CA ASN A 90 -5.54 -16.11 -6.47
C ASN A 90 -6.23 -15.09 -7.38
N GLN A 91 -5.82 -14.98 -8.65
CA GLN A 91 -6.32 -13.96 -9.57
C GLN A 91 -7.80 -14.14 -9.94
N ASP A 92 -8.23 -15.36 -10.19
CA ASP A 92 -9.56 -15.65 -10.71
C ASP A 92 -10.70 -15.49 -9.68
N ASN A 93 -10.37 -15.40 -8.40
CA ASN A 93 -11.36 -15.36 -7.30
C ASN A 93 -11.46 -14.00 -6.63
N PHE A 94 -11.01 -12.92 -7.25
CA PHE A 94 -10.96 -11.57 -6.67
C PHE A 94 -10.14 -11.49 -5.35
N ASN A 95 -9.34 -12.51 -5.05
CA ASN A 95 -8.56 -12.58 -3.83
C ASN A 95 -7.35 -11.64 -3.84
N ASN A 96 -6.81 -11.30 -5.02
CA ASN A 96 -5.72 -10.34 -5.20
C ASN A 96 -6.22 -8.89 -5.28
N TYR A 97 -7.46 -8.63 -4.90
CA TYR A 97 -7.97 -7.28 -4.80
C TYR A 97 -7.66 -6.69 -3.43
N ILE A 98 -7.41 -5.39 -3.42
CA ILE A 98 -7.25 -4.60 -2.21
C ILE A 98 -8.53 -3.82 -1.99
N TYR A 99 -9.15 -4.04 -0.84
CA TYR A 99 -10.38 -3.36 -0.44
C TYR A 99 -10.05 -2.31 0.61
N ILE A 100 -10.42 -1.06 0.35
CA ILE A 100 -10.33 0.02 1.34
C ILE A 100 -11.75 0.41 1.74
N TYR A 101 -12.12 0.07 2.96
CA TYR A 101 -13.41 0.40 3.54
C TYR A 101 -13.33 1.78 4.18
N GLN A 102 -14.14 2.70 3.69
CA GLN A 102 -14.34 4.04 4.23
C GLN A 102 -15.78 4.23 4.67
N LYS A 103 -16.05 5.28 5.44
CA LYS A 103 -17.45 5.61 5.79
C LYS A 103 -18.24 5.95 4.53
N GLY A 104 -19.23 5.12 4.21
CA GLY A 104 -20.13 5.33 3.07
C GLY A 104 -19.64 4.78 1.73
N ARG A 105 -18.43 4.21 1.65
CA ARG A 105 -17.94 3.60 0.39
C ARG A 105 -16.88 2.54 0.61
N VAL A 106 -16.71 1.70 -0.40
CA VAL A 106 -15.59 0.75 -0.51
C VAL A 106 -14.86 1.03 -1.81
N LEU A 107 -13.56 1.28 -1.73
CA LEU A 107 -12.67 1.40 -2.88
C LEU A 107 -12.07 0.02 -3.17
N VAL A 108 -12.16 -0.44 -4.41
CA VAL A 108 -11.64 -1.73 -4.84
C VAL A 108 -10.50 -1.52 -5.82
N TYR A 109 -9.32 -1.99 -5.43
CA TYR A 109 -8.10 -1.87 -6.23
C TYR A 109 -7.65 -3.23 -6.74
N GLN A 110 -7.15 -3.25 -7.99
CA GLN A 110 -6.56 -4.42 -8.60
C GLN A 110 -5.04 -4.28 -8.64
N ILE A 111 -4.33 -5.27 -8.12
CA ILE A 111 -2.87 -5.33 -8.19
C ILE A 111 -2.45 -5.45 -9.65
N PHE A 112 -1.53 -4.59 -10.09
CA PHE A 112 -0.98 -4.60 -11.44
C PHE A 112 0.55 -4.73 -11.49
N SER A 113 1.26 -4.48 -10.39
CA SER A 113 2.73 -4.59 -10.34
C SER A 113 3.20 -4.92 -8.94
N VAL A 114 4.24 -5.76 -8.85
CA VAL A 114 4.97 -6.08 -7.61
C VAL A 114 6.43 -5.78 -7.87
N VAL A 115 7.07 -5.04 -6.98
CA VAL A 115 8.44 -4.52 -7.14
C VAL A 115 9.23 -4.70 -5.86
N ASP A 116 10.45 -5.24 -6.00
CA ASP A 116 11.46 -5.20 -4.97
C ASP A 116 12.54 -4.19 -5.33
N THR A 117 12.88 -3.32 -4.41
CA THR A 117 13.85 -2.26 -4.67
C THR A 117 14.56 -1.82 -3.40
N TYR A 118 15.62 -1.02 -3.57
CA TYR A 118 16.40 -0.46 -2.47
C TYR A 118 16.17 1.04 -2.39
N TYR A 119 15.85 1.53 -1.21
CA TYR A 119 15.54 2.95 -0.96
C TYR A 119 16.63 3.90 -1.48
N ASP A 120 17.90 3.55 -1.31
CA ASP A 120 19.03 4.43 -1.63
C ASP A 120 19.35 4.48 -3.13
N SER A 121 18.94 3.49 -3.91
CA SER A 121 19.36 3.35 -5.33
C SER A 121 18.25 3.60 -6.34
N ASP A 122 17.02 3.73 -5.89
CA ASP A 122 15.86 3.83 -6.78
C ASP A 122 14.80 4.82 -6.25
N PRO A 123 15.13 6.12 -6.21
CA PRO A 123 14.21 7.13 -5.68
C PRO A 123 12.92 7.28 -6.50
N GLU A 124 12.91 6.87 -7.77
CA GLU A 124 11.74 6.96 -8.64
C GLU A 124 10.63 6.00 -8.21
N SER A 125 10.97 4.86 -7.60
CA SER A 125 9.99 3.93 -7.02
C SER A 125 9.26 4.49 -5.79
N PHE A 126 9.78 5.56 -5.17
CA PHE A 126 9.26 6.12 -3.91
C PHE A 126 8.47 7.41 -4.08
N LEU A 127 7.97 7.69 -5.28
CA LEU A 127 7.10 8.84 -5.52
C LEU A 127 5.76 8.62 -4.81
N VAL A 128 5.41 9.55 -3.91
CA VAL A 128 4.13 9.53 -3.18
C VAL A 128 3.13 10.48 -3.83
N LEU A 129 3.55 11.71 -4.10
CA LEU A 129 2.70 12.71 -4.70
C LEU A 129 2.95 12.76 -6.21
N ILE A 130 1.94 12.43 -6.98
CA ILE A 130 1.96 12.50 -8.44
C ILE A 130 0.90 13.52 -8.86
N SER A 131 1.33 14.67 -9.32
CA SER A 131 0.47 15.83 -9.59
C SER A 131 0.12 16.03 -11.04
N ASP A 132 0.83 15.38 -11.96
CA ASP A 132 0.64 15.55 -13.41
C ASP A 132 0.80 14.26 -14.19
N ASP A 133 0.20 14.21 -15.38
CA ASP A 133 0.15 13.02 -16.23
C ASP A 133 1.53 12.60 -16.74
N GLY A 134 2.45 13.55 -16.96
CA GLY A 134 3.80 13.26 -17.43
C GLY A 134 4.61 12.51 -16.37
N THR A 135 4.61 13.00 -15.14
CA THR A 135 5.24 12.34 -13.98
C THR A 135 4.62 10.97 -13.76
N LYS A 136 3.29 10.87 -13.85
CA LYS A 136 2.58 9.60 -13.67
C LYS A 136 2.93 8.58 -14.73
N LYS A 137 3.01 9.00 -15.99
CA LYS A 137 3.42 8.13 -17.08
C LYS A 137 4.85 7.62 -16.89
N SER A 138 5.77 8.48 -16.47
CA SER A 138 7.15 8.10 -16.18
C SER A 138 7.21 7.09 -15.03
N TYR A 139 6.47 7.34 -13.95
CA TYR A 139 6.34 6.43 -12.80
C TYR A 139 5.81 5.06 -13.22
N LEU A 140 4.72 4.99 -13.99
CA LEU A 140 4.15 3.73 -14.45
C LEU A 140 5.10 2.95 -15.38
N ASN A 141 5.84 3.64 -16.25
CA ASN A 141 6.86 3.01 -17.08
C ASN A 141 8.01 2.45 -16.21
N HIS A 142 8.42 3.18 -15.18
CA HIS A 142 9.45 2.72 -14.24
C HIS A 142 8.98 1.47 -13.49
N MET A 143 7.76 1.46 -12.94
CA MET A 143 7.19 0.29 -12.28
C MET A 143 7.10 -0.93 -13.19
N ARG A 144 6.75 -0.71 -14.46
CA ARG A 144 6.70 -1.79 -15.45
C ARG A 144 8.07 -2.40 -15.75
N GLN A 145 9.14 -1.60 -15.73
CA GLN A 145 10.51 -2.09 -15.93
C GLN A 145 11.06 -2.83 -14.71
N LYS A 146 10.59 -2.48 -13.51
CA LYS A 146 11.05 -3.02 -12.23
C LYS A 146 10.21 -4.17 -11.70
N GLN A 147 9.02 -4.42 -12.26
CA GLN A 147 8.14 -5.48 -11.77
C GLN A 147 8.81 -6.84 -11.81
N LEU A 148 8.56 -7.65 -10.78
CA LEU A 148 9.14 -8.99 -10.64
C LEU A 148 8.64 -9.94 -11.74
N TYR A 149 7.39 -9.73 -12.19
CA TYR A 149 6.74 -10.52 -13.24
C TYR A 149 5.56 -9.73 -13.84
N GLU A 150 5.07 -10.18 -14.98
CA GLU A 150 3.86 -9.62 -15.58
C GLU A 150 2.60 -10.19 -14.92
N THR A 151 1.77 -9.31 -14.36
CA THR A 151 0.49 -9.69 -13.73
C THR A 151 -0.64 -9.90 -14.74
N GLY A 152 -0.46 -9.45 -15.97
CA GLY A 152 -1.50 -9.37 -17.00
C GLY A 152 -2.37 -8.11 -16.91
N TYR A 153 -2.17 -7.27 -15.91
CA TYR A 153 -2.87 -6.00 -15.73
C TYR A 153 -1.92 -4.83 -15.85
N PHE A 154 -2.45 -3.70 -16.30
CA PHE A 154 -1.70 -2.46 -16.50
C PHE A 154 -2.49 -1.30 -15.91
N ALA A 155 -1.78 -0.27 -15.45
CA ALA A 155 -2.36 1.01 -15.08
C ALA A 155 -2.05 2.07 -16.15
N GLU A 156 -3.03 2.93 -16.39
CA GLU A 156 -2.94 4.06 -17.31
C GLU A 156 -2.80 5.38 -16.52
N PRO A 157 -2.33 6.48 -17.13
CA PRO A 157 -2.17 7.75 -16.42
C PRO A 157 -3.45 8.30 -15.76
N ASN A 158 -4.62 7.94 -16.28
CA ASN A 158 -5.91 8.36 -15.70
C ASN A 158 -6.38 7.49 -14.52
N ASP A 159 -5.76 6.34 -14.30
CA ASP A 159 -6.13 5.47 -13.18
C ASP A 159 -5.70 6.06 -11.84
N ARG A 160 -6.51 5.93 -10.80
CA ARG A 160 -6.12 6.23 -9.42
C ARG A 160 -5.30 5.07 -8.86
N LEU A 161 -4.15 5.38 -8.27
CA LEU A 161 -3.15 4.40 -7.86
C LEU A 161 -3.06 4.29 -6.34
N LEU A 162 -2.74 3.09 -5.88
CA LEU A 162 -2.40 2.75 -4.51
C LEU A 162 -1.06 2.01 -4.51
N THR A 163 -0.16 2.40 -3.62
CA THR A 163 1.06 1.64 -3.31
C THR A 163 1.01 1.14 -1.87
N LEU A 164 1.18 -0.15 -1.69
CA LEU A 164 1.47 -0.76 -0.38
C LEU A 164 2.97 -0.97 -0.27
N TYR A 165 3.52 -0.62 0.88
CA TYR A 165 4.95 -0.55 1.10
C TYR A 165 5.35 -1.23 2.41
N THR A 166 6.33 -2.14 2.34
CA THR A 166 6.90 -2.79 3.52
C THR A 166 8.39 -3.06 3.35
N CYS A 167 9.08 -3.38 4.43
CA CYS A 167 10.44 -3.92 4.36
C CYS A 167 10.39 -5.36 3.84
N GLN A 168 11.41 -5.78 3.09
CA GLN A 168 11.46 -7.17 2.60
C GLN A 168 11.95 -8.14 3.68
N SER A 169 12.82 -7.67 4.56
CA SER A 169 13.31 -8.48 5.68
C SER A 169 13.07 -7.78 7.02
N ASP A 170 14.07 -7.61 7.84
CA ASP A 170 13.97 -6.91 9.12
C ASP A 170 14.03 -5.38 8.97
N SER A 171 13.81 -4.67 10.06
CA SER A 171 13.83 -3.20 10.11
C SER A 171 15.19 -2.56 9.75
N THR A 172 16.26 -3.34 9.67
CA THR A 172 17.60 -2.87 9.31
C THR A 172 17.87 -2.95 7.81
N SER A 173 17.09 -3.75 7.08
CA SER A 173 17.20 -3.87 5.63
C SER A 173 16.76 -2.58 4.93
N LYS A 174 17.51 -2.17 3.92
CA LYS A 174 17.14 -1.10 3.00
C LYS A 174 16.31 -1.59 1.82
N GLU A 175 16.11 -2.87 1.72
CA GLU A 175 15.28 -3.52 0.72
C GLU A 175 13.82 -3.32 1.03
N ARG A 176 13.06 -2.98 0.00
CA ARG A 176 11.64 -2.64 0.11
C ARG A 176 10.82 -3.44 -0.87
N HIS A 177 9.73 -3.97 -0.37
CA HIS A 177 8.72 -4.67 -1.15
C HIS A 177 7.52 -3.75 -1.37
N MET A 178 7.09 -3.62 -2.61
CA MET A 178 6.00 -2.76 -3.02
C MET A 178 4.97 -3.50 -3.84
N VAL A 179 3.71 -3.32 -3.49
CA VAL A 179 2.58 -3.82 -4.27
C VAL A 179 1.80 -2.62 -4.79
N HIS A 180 1.73 -2.47 -6.12
CA HIS A 180 1.04 -1.39 -6.79
C HIS A 180 -0.30 -1.86 -7.32
N ALA A 181 -1.33 -1.07 -7.08
CA ALA A 181 -2.69 -1.37 -7.50
C ALA A 181 -3.38 -0.14 -8.09
N LYS A 182 -4.35 -0.38 -8.97
CA LYS A 182 -5.19 0.65 -9.57
C LYS A 182 -6.65 0.51 -9.12
N LEU A 183 -7.32 1.63 -8.94
CA LEU A 183 -8.75 1.65 -8.65
C LEU A 183 -9.53 1.10 -9.83
N ILE A 184 -10.40 0.12 -9.59
CA ILE A 184 -11.28 -0.46 -10.62
C ILE A 184 -12.75 -0.12 -10.39
N THR A 185 -13.15 0.06 -9.14
CA THR A 185 -14.52 0.46 -8.80
C THR A 185 -14.62 1.08 -7.43
N GLU A 186 -15.63 1.90 -7.27
CA GLU A 186 -16.06 2.46 -6.00
C GLU A 186 -17.50 2.04 -5.75
N ILE A 187 -17.76 1.41 -4.60
CA ILE A 187 -19.07 0.93 -4.19
C ILE A 187 -19.57 1.84 -3.08
N SER A 188 -20.61 2.62 -3.35
CA SER A 188 -21.28 3.46 -2.35
C SER A 188 -22.33 2.66 -1.58
N ASN A 189 -22.37 2.85 -0.24
CA ASN A 189 -23.36 2.24 0.66
C ASN A 189 -24.54 3.17 0.89
#